data_9e5849de0ad12337e364373f798a4d18
#
_entry.id   9e5849de0ad12337e364373f798a4d18
#
_cell.length_a   1.000
_cell.length_b   1.000
_cell.length_c   1.000
_cell.angle_alpha   90.00
_cell.angle_beta   90.00
_cell.angle_gamma   90.00
#
_symmetry.space_group_name_H-M   'P 1'
#
loop_
_entity.id
_entity.type
_entity.pdbx_description
1 polymer ?
#
loop_
_entity_poly.entity_id
_entity_poly.type
_entity_poly.pdbx_seq_one_letter_code
_entity_poly.pdbx_strand_id
1 'polypeptide(L)'
;QGFGSLGLMTSTLVTPDGTVMEAEAAHGTVTRHYREHQAGRPTSTNPIASIFAWTRGLEFRGLLDNNQELVDFCKTLEQVCIETVESGKMTKDLAITIKPKVAHGTDYLYTEEFLEAINENLKVKLGK
;
A
#
# COMPACT_ATOMS: atom_id res chain seq x y z
N GLN A 1 9.56 0.81 -16.85
CA GLN A 1 8.61 1.07 -15.80
C GLN A 1 8.99 2.34 -15.04
N GLY A 2 8.01 3.18 -14.77
CA GLY A 2 8.22 4.41 -14.08
C GLY A 2 8.18 4.26 -12.57
N PHE A 3 8.48 5.35 -11.88
CA PHE A 3 8.43 5.45 -10.43
C PHE A 3 7.10 4.95 -9.86
N GLY A 4 5.98 5.29 -10.50
CA GLY A 4 4.64 4.94 -10.01
C GLY A 4 4.33 3.45 -9.98
N SER A 5 5.13 2.60 -10.65
CA SER A 5 4.91 1.16 -10.62
C SER A 5 5.70 0.45 -9.51
N LEU A 6 6.66 1.15 -8.90
CA LEU A 6 7.57 0.56 -7.93
C LEU A 6 6.89 0.32 -6.58
N GLY A 7 6.65 -0.94 -6.23
CA GLY A 7 6.00 -1.31 -4.98
C GLY A 7 4.52 -0.96 -4.89
N LEU A 8 3.93 -0.47 -5.98
CA LEU A 8 2.52 -0.12 -6.04
C LEU A 8 1.69 -1.14 -6.81
N MET A 9 2.34 -2.05 -7.53
CA MET A 9 1.66 -2.98 -8.42
C MET A 9 1.03 -4.14 -7.65
N THR A 10 -0.18 -4.45 -8.06
CA THR A 10 -0.96 -5.59 -7.60
C THR A 10 -1.33 -6.45 -8.80
N SER A 11 -1.23 -7.77 -8.64
CA SER A 11 -1.64 -8.74 -9.65
C SER A 11 -3.03 -9.26 -9.33
N THR A 12 -3.89 -9.35 -10.34
CA THR A 12 -5.24 -9.87 -10.17
C THR A 12 -5.55 -10.92 -11.22
N LEU A 13 -6.25 -11.97 -10.82
CA LEU A 13 -6.81 -12.99 -11.70
C LEU A 13 -8.31 -13.07 -11.44
N VAL A 14 -9.09 -13.09 -12.52
CA VAL A 14 -10.56 -13.19 -12.45
C VAL A 14 -11.00 -14.38 -13.29
N THR A 15 -11.94 -15.17 -12.76
CA THR A 15 -12.50 -16.29 -13.51
C THR A 15 -13.28 -15.77 -14.73
N PRO A 16 -13.39 -16.59 -15.82
CA PRO A 16 -14.09 -16.15 -17.02
C PRO A 16 -15.54 -15.70 -16.79
N ASP A 17 -16.21 -16.27 -15.80
CA ASP A 17 -17.59 -15.89 -15.44
C ASP A 17 -17.66 -14.65 -14.54
N GLY A 18 -16.52 -14.13 -14.10
CA GLY A 18 -16.47 -12.92 -13.27
C GLY A 18 -16.93 -13.09 -11.83
N THR A 19 -17.01 -14.34 -11.32
CA THR A 19 -17.53 -14.60 -9.98
C THR A 19 -16.46 -14.75 -8.90
N VAL A 20 -15.22 -15.01 -9.29
CA VAL A 20 -14.10 -15.21 -8.34
C VAL A 20 -12.91 -14.36 -8.77
N MET A 21 -12.29 -13.69 -7.82
CA MET A 21 -11.07 -12.94 -8.03
C MET A 21 -10.00 -13.36 -7.02
N GLU A 22 -8.76 -13.45 -7.50
CA GLU A 22 -7.57 -13.54 -6.66
C GLU A 22 -6.76 -12.26 -6.85
N ALA A 23 -6.28 -11.68 -5.76
CA ALA A 23 -5.43 -10.50 -5.80
C ALA A 23 -4.23 -10.69 -4.89
N GLU A 24 -3.06 -10.28 -5.36
CA GLU A 24 -1.82 -10.40 -4.60
C GLU A 24 -0.88 -9.22 -4.91
N ALA A 25 0.09 -9.01 -4.03
CA ALA A 25 1.19 -8.08 -4.32
C ALA A 25 2.02 -8.63 -5.47
N ALA A 26 2.39 -7.78 -6.44
CA ALA A 26 3.13 -8.19 -7.63
C ALA A 26 4.64 -8.33 -7.39
N HIS A 27 5.07 -8.44 -6.14
CA HIS A 27 6.47 -8.66 -5.76
C HIS A 27 6.57 -9.88 -4.84
N GLY A 28 7.78 -10.41 -4.69
CA GLY A 28 8.02 -11.56 -3.83
C GLY A 28 8.04 -11.21 -2.34
N THR A 29 8.37 -12.22 -1.54
CA THR A 29 8.56 -12.06 -0.10
C THR A 29 9.81 -11.22 0.16
N VAL A 30 9.71 -10.25 1.03
CA VAL A 30 10.82 -9.36 1.39
C VAL A 30 11.67 -9.97 2.51
N THR A 31 12.26 -11.13 2.27
CA THR A 31 12.97 -11.91 3.29
C THR A 31 14.09 -11.16 3.97
N ARG A 32 14.78 -10.28 3.25
CA ARG A 32 15.83 -9.43 3.82
C ARG A 32 15.29 -8.52 4.91
N HIS A 33 14.17 -7.86 4.66
CA HIS A 33 13.52 -7.00 5.64
C HIS A 33 12.96 -7.80 6.81
N TYR A 34 12.44 -8.99 6.55
CA TYR A 34 11.93 -9.86 7.60
C TYR A 34 13.04 -10.27 8.57
N ARG A 35 14.22 -10.63 8.06
CA ARG A 35 15.38 -10.96 8.91
C ARG A 35 15.83 -9.78 9.77
N GLU A 36 15.84 -8.58 9.23
CA GLU A 36 16.13 -7.36 9.99
C GLU A 36 15.11 -7.15 11.10
N HIS A 37 13.83 -7.35 10.79
CA HIS A 37 12.76 -7.24 11.77
C HIS A 37 12.92 -8.29 12.89
N GLN A 38 13.21 -9.53 12.54
CA GLN A 38 13.47 -10.59 13.53
C GLN A 38 14.65 -10.27 14.45
N ALA A 39 15.63 -9.55 13.95
CA ALA A 39 16.79 -9.12 14.73
C ALA A 39 16.50 -7.87 15.58
N GLY A 40 15.27 -7.37 15.59
CA GLY A 40 14.87 -6.19 16.36
C GLY A 40 15.27 -4.87 15.74
N ARG A 41 15.74 -4.87 14.49
CA ARG A 41 16.10 -3.64 13.78
C ARG A 41 14.88 -3.07 13.04
N PRO A 42 14.73 -1.73 13.00
CA PRO A 42 13.61 -1.13 12.27
C PRO A 42 13.77 -1.35 10.77
N THR A 43 12.63 -1.56 10.10
CA THR A 43 12.59 -1.78 8.66
C THR A 43 11.74 -0.72 7.98
N SER A 44 12.01 -0.47 6.70
CA SER A 44 11.25 0.48 5.90
C SER A 44 11.01 -0.13 4.52
N THR A 45 9.90 -0.83 4.38
CA THR A 45 9.44 -1.45 3.14
C THR A 45 8.03 -1.01 2.81
N ASN A 46 7.75 -0.78 1.54
CA ASN A 46 6.48 -0.24 1.08
C ASN A 46 5.36 -1.29 1.14
N PRO A 47 4.30 -1.08 1.94
CA PRO A 47 3.20 -2.03 2.06
C PRO A 47 2.07 -1.78 1.05
N ILE A 48 2.18 -0.77 0.16
CA ILE A 48 1.06 -0.33 -0.68
C ILE A 48 0.58 -1.45 -1.61
N ALA A 49 1.48 -2.24 -2.20
CA ALA A 49 1.06 -3.35 -3.07
C ALA A 49 0.18 -4.35 -2.33
N SER A 50 0.51 -4.65 -1.07
CA SER A 50 -0.31 -5.53 -0.22
C SER A 50 -1.65 -4.88 0.14
N ILE A 51 -1.64 -3.58 0.47
CA ILE A 51 -2.87 -2.83 0.74
C ILE A 51 -3.78 -2.87 -0.49
N PHE A 52 -3.23 -2.62 -1.68
CA PHE A 52 -4.01 -2.61 -2.93
C PHE A 52 -4.53 -4.01 -3.28
N ALA A 53 -3.80 -5.08 -2.96
CA ALA A 53 -4.33 -6.42 -3.13
C ALA A 53 -5.60 -6.63 -2.29
N TRP A 54 -5.60 -6.16 -1.05
CA TRP A 54 -6.78 -6.19 -0.20
C TRP A 54 -7.91 -5.30 -0.72
N THR A 55 -7.62 -4.06 -1.10
CA THR A 55 -8.67 -3.15 -1.61
C THR A 55 -9.28 -3.65 -2.89
N ARG A 56 -8.49 -4.23 -3.79
CA ARG A 56 -9.01 -4.79 -5.04
C ARG A 56 -9.91 -5.98 -4.78
N GLY A 57 -9.53 -6.89 -3.89
CA GLY A 57 -10.36 -8.02 -3.49
C GLY A 57 -11.64 -7.60 -2.79
N LEU A 58 -11.56 -6.66 -1.85
CA LEU A 58 -12.72 -6.16 -1.13
C LEU A 58 -13.65 -5.35 -2.03
N GLU A 59 -13.11 -4.55 -2.95
CA GLU A 59 -13.92 -3.82 -3.93
C GLU A 59 -14.70 -4.80 -4.82
N PHE A 60 -14.04 -5.84 -5.30
CA PHE A 60 -14.71 -6.89 -6.07
C PHE A 60 -15.85 -7.53 -5.28
N ARG A 61 -15.62 -7.85 -4.01
CA ARG A 61 -16.66 -8.39 -3.12
C ARG A 61 -17.80 -7.38 -2.93
N GLY A 62 -17.47 -6.11 -2.76
CA GLY A 62 -18.46 -5.05 -2.63
C GLY A 62 -19.35 -4.94 -3.86
N LEU A 63 -18.77 -5.08 -5.05
CA LEU A 63 -19.55 -5.06 -6.30
C LEU A 63 -20.48 -6.27 -6.43
N LEU A 64 -20.00 -7.47 -6.06
CA LEU A 64 -20.84 -8.68 -6.08
C LEU A 64 -22.03 -8.59 -5.11
N ASP A 65 -21.82 -7.97 -3.95
CA ASP A 65 -22.83 -7.86 -2.90
C ASP A 65 -23.66 -6.57 -2.99
N ASN A 66 -23.44 -5.74 -4.01
CA ASN A 66 -24.04 -4.41 -4.12
C ASN A 66 -23.81 -3.55 -2.86
N ASN A 67 -22.61 -3.68 -2.27
CA ASN A 67 -22.22 -2.94 -1.09
C ASN A 67 -21.38 -1.72 -1.50
N GLN A 68 -22.06 -0.62 -1.80
CA GLN A 68 -21.40 0.60 -2.27
C GLN A 68 -20.50 1.24 -1.21
N GLU A 69 -20.86 1.13 0.07
CA GLU A 69 -20.03 1.65 1.16
C GLU A 69 -18.65 0.98 1.18
N LEU A 70 -18.61 -0.34 0.96
CA LEU A 70 -17.34 -1.07 0.92
C LEU A 70 -16.51 -0.65 -0.32
N VAL A 71 -17.14 -0.52 -1.47
CA VAL A 71 -16.48 -0.06 -2.70
C VAL A 71 -15.89 1.34 -2.48
N ASP A 72 -16.65 2.25 -1.92
CA ASP A 72 -16.21 3.63 -1.66
C ASP A 72 -15.07 3.68 -0.64
N PHE A 73 -15.14 2.88 0.40
CA PHE A 73 -14.06 2.77 1.39
C PHE A 73 -12.75 2.32 0.72
N CYS A 74 -12.80 1.30 -0.12
CA CYS A 74 -11.62 0.79 -0.83
C CYS A 74 -10.99 1.86 -1.72
N LYS A 75 -11.82 2.60 -2.46
CA LYS A 75 -11.34 3.71 -3.30
C LYS A 75 -10.73 4.83 -2.47
N THR A 76 -11.35 5.16 -1.35
CA THR A 76 -10.84 6.18 -0.44
C THR A 76 -9.48 5.77 0.14
N LEU A 77 -9.34 4.53 0.58
CA LEU A 77 -8.08 4.03 1.12
C LEU A 77 -6.97 4.08 0.06
N GLU A 78 -7.24 3.67 -1.18
CA GLU A 78 -6.27 3.76 -2.27
C GLU A 78 -5.85 5.20 -2.53
N GLN A 79 -6.80 6.12 -2.55
CA GLN A 79 -6.54 7.55 -2.74
C GLN A 79 -5.66 8.10 -1.62
N VAL A 80 -5.95 7.74 -0.38
CA VAL A 80 -5.15 8.15 0.79
C VAL A 80 -3.71 7.65 0.71
N CYS A 81 -3.51 6.40 0.28
CA CYS A 81 -2.16 5.87 0.10
C CYS A 81 -1.37 6.70 -0.91
N ILE A 82 -1.97 7.02 -2.04
CA ILE A 82 -1.34 7.83 -3.10
C ILE A 82 -1.03 9.24 -2.57
N GLU A 83 -1.98 9.90 -1.95
CA GLU A 83 -1.82 11.25 -1.41
C GLU A 83 -0.76 11.31 -0.32
N THR A 84 -0.64 10.28 0.52
CA THR A 84 0.38 10.20 1.55
C THR A 84 1.77 10.18 0.94
N VAL A 85 1.99 9.37 -0.08
CA VAL A 85 3.26 9.33 -0.80
C VAL A 85 3.54 10.66 -1.50
N GLU A 86 2.55 11.23 -2.18
CA GLU A 86 2.68 12.51 -2.88
C GLU A 86 3.02 13.66 -1.94
N SER A 87 2.59 13.59 -0.68
CA SER A 87 2.91 14.59 0.34
C SER A 87 4.35 14.49 0.84
N GLY A 88 5.10 13.48 0.41
CA GLY A 88 6.48 13.26 0.81
C GLY A 88 6.67 12.24 1.92
N LYS A 89 5.59 11.65 2.44
CA LYS A 89 5.64 10.59 3.45
C LYS A 89 5.67 9.23 2.76
N MET A 90 6.80 8.57 2.82
CA MET A 90 7.01 7.31 2.11
C MET A 90 8.05 6.44 2.82
N THR A 91 8.13 5.18 2.41
CA THR A 91 9.13 4.26 2.90
C THR A 91 10.46 4.44 2.17
N LYS A 92 11.53 3.88 2.73
CA LYS A 92 12.89 4.05 2.21
C LYS A 92 13.04 3.55 0.78
N ASP A 93 12.44 2.43 0.45
CA ASP A 93 12.50 1.83 -0.89
C ASP A 93 11.94 2.77 -1.97
N LEU A 94 10.92 3.56 -1.65
CA LEU A 94 10.43 4.60 -2.54
C LEU A 94 11.33 5.84 -2.54
N ALA A 95 11.78 6.27 -1.37
CA ALA A 95 12.60 7.47 -1.23
C ALA A 95 13.91 7.38 -2.01
N ILE A 96 14.57 6.24 -2.02
CA ILE A 96 15.84 6.05 -2.74
C ILE A 96 15.68 6.12 -4.26
N THR A 97 14.47 5.99 -4.80
CA THR A 97 14.21 6.17 -6.23
C THR A 97 14.21 7.63 -6.64
N ILE A 98 13.98 8.52 -5.68
CA ILE A 98 13.93 9.97 -5.92
C ILE A 98 15.30 10.60 -5.66
N LYS A 99 16.02 10.11 -4.66
CA LYS A 99 17.20 10.75 -4.11
C LYS A 99 18.20 9.68 -3.66
N PRO A 100 19.50 9.77 -4.02
CA PRO A 100 20.46 8.69 -3.74
C PRO A 100 20.79 8.52 -2.26
N LYS A 101 20.69 9.59 -1.46
CA LYS A 101 20.94 9.53 -0.02
C LYS A 101 19.71 10.00 0.72
N VAL A 102 19.22 9.17 1.62
CA VAL A 102 18.00 9.44 2.38
C VAL A 102 18.24 9.26 3.87
N ALA A 103 17.54 10.06 4.67
CA ALA A 103 17.61 10.02 6.13
C ALA A 103 16.23 9.73 6.72
N HIS A 104 16.20 8.90 7.75
CA HIS A 104 14.95 8.60 8.47
C HIS A 104 14.37 9.88 9.08
N GLY A 105 13.07 10.01 9.01
CA GLY A 105 12.32 11.14 9.55
C GLY A 105 12.20 12.32 8.60
N THR A 106 13.23 12.59 7.81
CA THR A 106 13.21 13.68 6.82
C THR A 106 12.79 13.19 5.44
N ASP A 107 13.41 12.11 4.97
CA ASP A 107 13.22 11.61 3.60
C ASP A 107 12.34 10.36 3.54
N TYR A 108 12.33 9.55 4.61
CA TYR A 108 11.50 8.35 4.66
C TYR A 108 11.04 8.04 6.08
N LEU A 109 10.03 7.19 6.16
CA LEU A 109 9.47 6.66 7.41
C LEU A 109 9.70 5.16 7.47
N TYR A 110 9.77 4.61 8.68
CA TYR A 110 9.72 3.16 8.86
C TYR A 110 8.32 2.65 8.48
N THR A 111 8.19 1.38 8.18
CA THR A 111 6.93 0.78 7.73
C THR A 111 5.76 1.11 8.68
N GLU A 112 5.98 0.94 9.98
CA GLU A 112 4.94 1.21 10.97
C GLU A 112 4.54 2.69 11.02
N GLU A 113 5.51 3.59 10.94
CA GLU A 113 5.26 5.03 10.88
C GLU A 113 4.48 5.42 9.62
N PHE A 114 4.81 4.79 8.50
CA PHE A 114 4.10 5.02 7.24
C PHE A 114 2.66 4.53 7.31
N LEU A 115 2.43 3.35 7.89
CA LEU A 115 1.07 2.83 8.09
C LEU A 115 0.27 3.75 9.01
N GLU A 116 0.89 4.31 10.05
CA GLU A 116 0.22 5.26 10.94
C GLU A 116 -0.12 6.54 10.20
N ALA A 117 0.78 7.04 9.34
CA ALA A 117 0.49 8.23 8.51
C ALA A 117 -0.71 8.00 7.59
N ILE A 118 -0.80 6.81 6.98
CA ILE A 118 -1.95 6.42 6.15
C ILE A 118 -3.21 6.41 7.01
N ASN A 119 -3.16 5.81 8.20
CA ASN A 119 -4.29 5.71 9.11
C ASN A 119 -4.82 7.09 9.51
N GLU A 120 -3.94 8.01 9.88
CA GLU A 120 -4.33 9.37 10.25
C GLU A 120 -4.98 10.11 9.07
N ASN A 121 -4.39 10.01 7.89
CA ASN A 121 -4.94 10.63 6.69
C ASN A 121 -6.29 10.01 6.31
N LEU A 122 -6.45 8.70 6.50
CA LEU A 122 -7.71 8.01 6.24
C LEU A 122 -8.81 8.50 7.19
N LYS A 123 -8.51 8.64 8.48
CA LYS A 123 -9.45 9.17 9.47
C LYS A 123 -9.94 10.57 9.07
N VAL A 124 -9.02 11.44 8.67
CA VAL A 124 -9.38 12.79 8.21
C VAL A 124 -10.31 12.71 7.00
N LYS A 125 -9.97 11.88 6.02
CA LYS A 125 -10.75 11.75 4.78
C LYS A 125 -12.15 11.19 5.03
N LEU A 126 -12.27 10.28 6.01
CA LEU A 126 -13.57 9.69 6.39
C LEU A 126 -14.37 10.58 7.36
N GLY A 127 -13.80 11.67 7.83
CA GLY A 127 -14.45 12.57 8.77
C GLY A 127 -14.51 12.05 10.20
N LYS A 128 -13.54 11.22 10.57
CA LYS A 128 -13.53 10.58 11.90
C LYS A 128 -12.38 11.02 12.79
#